data_7355d88b39ac735ebbf4a6db5d2b3db0
#
_entry.id   7355d88b39ac735ebbf4a6db5d2b3db0
#
_cell.length_a   1.000
_cell.length_b   1.000
_cell.length_c   1.000
_cell.angle_alpha   90.00
_cell.angle_beta   90.00
_cell.angle_gamma   90.00
#
_symmetry.space_group_name_H-M   'P 1'
#
loop_
_entity.id
_entity.type
_entity.pdbx_description
1 polymer ?
#
loop_
_entity_poly.entity_id
_entity_poly.type
_entity_poly.pdbx_seq_one_letter_code
_entity_poly.pdbx_strand_id
1 'polypeptide(L)'
;MISFAPLKKSILMIRKFCIIFIFTFAIFAKSQTNSSEHLSGFAVVSLNYKHSPKWNAYLELQERSIEDFSKPDYYEIKGGIGYNLNKSNQFFVGLGRYATYKESKIANEEFRIWLQHTYSINVDKLKIDNRIRLEKRFFHNAITDVNTNDERYRFRTTLTLPLNSDKMAPKTIFVNAFDELFIGPNGDLFKRNRIFGGVGYVLNSSVSTNLGYMWQRELNPNLRSLHFLYLAFNFTLDRAKLGHHEPYNVAD
;
A
#
# COMPACT_ATOMS: atom_id res chain seq x y z
N MET A 1 -41.44 13.33 16.82
CA MET A 1 -40.41 14.21 16.28
C MET A 1 -39.10 13.89 17.03
N ILE A 2 -38.25 13.03 16.50
CA ILE A 2 -37.04 12.55 17.20
C ILE A 2 -35.91 13.52 16.86
N SER A 3 -35.37 14.17 17.87
CA SER A 3 -34.28 15.17 17.74
C SER A 3 -32.94 14.54 17.39
N PHE A 4 -32.40 14.83 16.23
CA PHE A 4 -31.09 14.36 15.73
C PHE A 4 -29.88 15.19 16.23
N ALA A 5 -30.06 16.00 17.27
CA ALA A 5 -29.02 16.90 17.80
C ALA A 5 -27.82 16.19 18.48
N PRO A 6 -27.93 15.02 19.15
CA PRO A 6 -26.79 14.39 19.84
C PRO A 6 -25.78 13.75 18.87
N LEU A 7 -26.20 13.29 17.69
CA LEU A 7 -25.33 12.60 16.73
C LEU A 7 -24.30 13.54 16.09
N LYS A 8 -24.67 14.78 15.75
CA LYS A 8 -23.76 15.81 15.19
C LYS A 8 -22.65 16.22 16.17
N LYS A 9 -22.94 16.29 17.47
CA LYS A 9 -21.95 16.63 18.50
C LYS A 9 -20.92 15.51 18.70
N SER A 10 -21.34 14.25 18.64
CA SER A 10 -20.46 13.10 18.76
C SER A 10 -19.48 12.99 17.59
N ILE A 11 -19.95 13.20 16.35
CA ILE A 11 -19.11 13.19 15.14
C ILE A 11 -18.09 14.32 15.17
N LEU A 12 -18.45 15.51 15.62
CA LEU A 12 -17.54 16.65 15.73
C LEU A 12 -16.46 16.42 16.79
N MET A 13 -16.79 15.71 17.87
CA MET A 13 -15.86 15.37 18.95
C MET A 13 -14.85 14.30 18.48
N ILE A 14 -15.30 13.28 17.76
CA ILE A 14 -14.44 12.24 17.15
C ILE A 14 -13.49 12.89 16.13
N ARG A 15 -13.97 13.82 15.32
CA ARG A 15 -13.17 14.56 14.33
C ARG A 15 -12.06 15.39 14.99
N LYS A 16 -12.34 16.07 16.10
CA LYS A 16 -11.34 16.80 16.90
C LYS A 16 -10.33 15.85 17.56
N PHE A 17 -10.78 14.70 18.06
CA PHE A 17 -9.92 13.70 18.69
C PHE A 17 -8.96 13.06 17.69
N CYS A 18 -9.42 12.73 16.47
CA CYS A 18 -8.56 12.22 15.39
C CYS A 18 -7.50 13.23 14.94
N ILE A 19 -7.86 14.53 14.84
CA ILE A 19 -6.92 15.59 14.47
C ILE A 19 -5.86 15.79 15.56
N ILE A 20 -6.25 15.78 16.83
CA ILE A 20 -5.33 15.89 17.97
C ILE A 20 -4.41 14.67 18.05
N PHE A 21 -4.94 13.46 17.81
CA PHE A 21 -4.15 12.22 17.81
C PHE A 21 -3.09 12.21 16.69
N ILE A 22 -3.42 12.69 15.49
CA ILE A 22 -2.48 12.83 14.38
C ILE A 22 -1.40 13.87 14.70
N PHE A 23 -1.76 15.00 15.35
CA PHE A 23 -0.80 16.06 15.71
C PHE A 23 0.12 15.66 16.86
N THR A 24 -0.36 14.92 17.86
CA THR A 24 0.48 14.45 18.98
C THR A 24 1.47 13.38 18.52
N PHE A 25 1.11 12.54 17.55
CA PHE A 25 2.03 11.54 17.01
C PHE A 25 3.18 12.17 16.20
N ALA A 26 2.93 13.28 15.51
CA ALA A 26 3.95 14.03 14.77
C ALA A 26 5.01 14.68 15.68
N ILE A 27 4.67 15.01 16.94
CA ILE A 27 5.58 15.67 17.88
C ILE A 27 6.59 14.67 18.49
N PHE A 28 6.24 13.38 18.61
CA PHE A 28 7.16 12.35 19.12
C PHE A 28 8.14 11.80 18.08
N ALA A 29 8.04 12.20 16.81
CA ALA A 29 8.90 11.74 15.72
C ALA A 29 10.31 12.39 15.70
N LYS A 30 10.62 13.32 16.59
CA LYS A 30 11.98 13.85 16.75
C LYS A 30 12.85 12.90 17.57
N SER A 31 13.13 11.71 17.04
CA SER A 31 14.23 10.90 17.53
C SER A 31 15.46 11.22 16.70
N GLN A 32 16.42 11.87 17.32
CA GLN A 32 17.72 12.18 16.74
C GLN A 32 18.45 10.88 16.39
N THR A 33 18.61 10.63 15.11
CA THR A 33 19.60 9.67 14.61
C THR A 33 20.55 10.45 13.72
N ASN A 34 21.82 10.51 14.10
CA ASN A 34 22.93 11.02 13.30
C ASN A 34 23.24 10.02 12.15
N SER A 35 22.34 9.88 11.21
CA SER A 35 22.60 9.25 9.93
C SER A 35 22.32 10.28 8.85
N SER A 36 23.18 10.40 7.86
CA SER A 36 22.91 11.17 6.65
C SER A 36 21.63 10.62 6.02
N GLU A 37 20.51 11.30 6.25
CA GLU A 37 19.20 10.90 5.75
C GLU A 37 19.11 11.32 4.29
N HIS A 38 19.40 10.40 3.36
CA HIS A 38 19.23 10.61 1.93
C HIS A 38 17.79 10.33 1.52
N LEU A 39 17.25 11.17 0.64
CA LEU A 39 15.97 10.91 0.01
C LEU A 39 16.12 9.78 -1.01
N SER A 40 15.23 8.83 -0.96
CA SER A 40 15.24 7.62 -1.80
C SER A 40 14.01 7.57 -2.70
N GLY A 41 14.10 6.83 -3.79
CA GLY A 41 12.98 6.62 -4.72
C GLY A 41 12.17 5.37 -4.40
N PHE A 42 10.86 5.44 -4.63
CA PHE A 42 9.93 4.32 -4.48
C PHE A 42 8.88 4.38 -5.60
N ALA A 43 9.13 3.68 -6.69
CA ALA A 43 8.25 3.64 -7.86
C ALA A 43 7.40 2.38 -7.87
N VAL A 44 6.11 2.52 -8.20
CA VAL A 44 5.14 1.41 -8.25
C VAL A 44 4.32 1.50 -9.53
N VAL A 45 4.15 0.37 -10.20
CA VAL A 45 3.14 0.19 -11.25
C VAL A 45 2.28 -1.00 -10.88
N SER A 46 0.98 -0.82 -10.85
CA SER A 46 0.04 -1.89 -10.50
C SER A 46 -1.09 -2.05 -11.50
N LEU A 47 -1.56 -3.27 -11.65
CA LEU A 47 -2.71 -3.65 -12.45
C LEU A 47 -3.70 -4.42 -11.59
N ASN A 48 -4.92 -3.92 -11.50
CA ASN A 48 -6.04 -4.62 -10.88
C ASN A 48 -7.04 -5.03 -11.96
N TYR A 49 -7.16 -6.32 -12.24
CA TYR A 49 -8.13 -6.89 -13.16
C TYR A 49 -9.37 -7.35 -12.41
N LYS A 50 -10.50 -6.67 -12.59
CA LYS A 50 -11.79 -7.05 -12.04
C LYS A 50 -12.49 -8.02 -13.01
N HIS A 51 -12.41 -9.32 -12.70
CA HIS A 51 -13.04 -10.35 -13.49
C HIS A 51 -14.58 -10.40 -13.29
N SER A 52 -15.02 -10.20 -12.06
CA SER A 52 -16.42 -10.17 -11.65
C SER A 52 -16.57 -9.36 -10.35
N PRO A 53 -17.80 -9.11 -9.85
CA PRO A 53 -17.99 -8.48 -8.55
C PRO A 53 -17.31 -9.23 -7.39
N LYS A 54 -17.11 -10.55 -7.52
CA LYS A 54 -16.49 -11.40 -6.49
C LYS A 54 -15.00 -11.63 -6.70
N TRP A 55 -14.49 -11.66 -7.94
CA TRP A 55 -13.13 -12.07 -8.24
C TRP A 55 -12.33 -10.98 -8.90
N ASN A 56 -11.13 -10.76 -8.40
CA ASN A 56 -10.13 -9.89 -9.02
C ASN A 56 -8.75 -10.54 -9.02
N ALA A 57 -7.93 -10.16 -9.99
CA ALA A 57 -6.50 -10.46 -10.02
C ALA A 57 -5.71 -9.15 -9.87
N TYR A 58 -4.54 -9.23 -9.27
CA TYR A 58 -3.66 -8.09 -9.04
C TYR A 58 -2.23 -8.44 -9.43
N LEU A 59 -1.55 -7.51 -10.08
CA LEU A 59 -0.14 -7.55 -10.40
C LEU A 59 0.49 -6.23 -9.99
N GLU A 60 1.69 -6.25 -9.40
CA GLU A 60 2.45 -5.06 -9.03
C GLU A 60 3.93 -5.26 -9.33
N LEU A 61 4.51 -4.25 -9.95
CA LEU A 61 5.93 -4.04 -10.11
C LEU A 61 6.35 -2.89 -9.21
N GLN A 62 7.42 -3.03 -8.48
CA GLN A 62 7.97 -2.00 -7.62
C GLN A 62 9.48 -1.97 -7.74
N GLU A 63 10.02 -0.77 -7.77
CA GLU A 63 11.45 -0.50 -7.70
C GLU A 63 11.74 0.53 -6.63
N ARG A 64 12.88 0.40 -5.97
CA ARG A 64 13.41 1.39 -5.03
C ARG A 64 14.85 1.70 -5.34
N SER A 65 15.19 2.96 -5.21
CA SER A 65 16.56 3.46 -5.23
C SER A 65 16.91 4.04 -3.87
N ILE A 66 18.19 4.15 -3.59
CA ILE A 66 18.76 4.80 -2.40
C ILE A 66 19.82 5.84 -2.82
N GLU A 67 20.39 6.54 -1.84
CA GLU A 67 21.45 7.53 -2.05
C GLU A 67 21.08 8.55 -3.13
N ASP A 68 20.01 9.32 -2.88
CA ASP A 68 19.51 10.36 -3.77
C ASP A 68 19.21 9.84 -5.19
N PHE A 69 18.57 8.68 -5.29
CA PHE A 69 18.14 7.98 -6.51
C PHE A 69 19.30 7.41 -7.35
N SER A 70 20.53 7.46 -6.87
CA SER A 70 21.71 7.07 -7.66
C SER A 70 21.97 5.58 -7.74
N LYS A 71 21.45 4.78 -6.77
CA LYS A 71 21.70 3.34 -6.69
C LYS A 71 20.41 2.54 -6.58
N PRO A 72 20.28 1.43 -7.32
CA PRO A 72 19.18 0.49 -7.12
C PRO A 72 19.34 -0.18 -5.74
N ASP A 73 18.24 -0.30 -4.98
CA ASP A 73 18.20 -0.95 -3.66
C ASP A 73 17.38 -2.24 -3.70
N TYR A 74 16.27 -2.21 -4.43
CA TYR A 74 15.29 -3.28 -4.36
C TYR A 74 14.33 -3.27 -5.55
N TYR A 75 13.98 -4.45 -6.03
CA TYR A 75 12.83 -4.60 -6.90
C TYR A 75 11.90 -5.71 -6.44
N GLU A 76 10.64 -5.65 -6.84
CA GLU A 76 9.68 -6.72 -6.65
C GLU A 76 8.71 -6.85 -7.82
N ILE A 77 8.36 -8.10 -8.11
CA ILE A 77 7.20 -8.46 -8.93
C ILE A 77 6.31 -9.35 -8.08
N LYS A 78 5.06 -8.98 -7.93
CA LYS A 78 4.11 -9.72 -7.10
C LYS A 78 2.70 -9.62 -7.64
N GLY A 79 1.92 -10.65 -7.37
CA GLY A 79 0.53 -10.69 -7.78
C GLY A 79 -0.26 -11.75 -7.03
N GLY A 80 -1.52 -11.89 -7.41
CA GLY A 80 -2.38 -12.88 -6.81
C GLY A 80 -3.85 -12.68 -7.16
N ILE A 81 -4.70 -13.42 -6.46
CA ILE A 81 -6.14 -13.48 -6.71
C ILE A 81 -6.87 -13.07 -5.44
N GLY A 82 -7.85 -12.18 -5.59
CA GLY A 82 -8.73 -11.71 -4.53
C GLY A 82 -10.17 -12.22 -4.71
N TYR A 83 -10.79 -12.53 -3.58
CA TYR A 83 -12.19 -12.89 -3.48
C TYR A 83 -12.92 -11.93 -2.55
N ASN A 84 -13.90 -11.20 -3.07
CA ASN A 84 -14.77 -10.32 -2.30
C ASN A 84 -15.90 -11.14 -1.69
N LEU A 85 -15.84 -11.40 -0.39
CA LEU A 85 -16.92 -12.07 0.34
C LEU A 85 -18.19 -11.20 0.32
N ASN A 86 -17.99 -9.89 0.53
CA ASN A 86 -19.00 -8.85 0.45
C ASN A 86 -18.34 -7.50 0.13
N LYS A 87 -19.09 -6.38 0.20
CA LYS A 87 -18.59 -5.03 -0.10
C LYS A 87 -17.49 -4.54 0.84
N SER A 88 -17.41 -5.12 2.04
CA SER A 88 -16.45 -4.71 3.08
C SER A 88 -15.30 -5.69 3.27
N ASN A 89 -15.43 -6.95 2.87
CA ASN A 89 -14.47 -7.99 3.18
C ASN A 89 -13.91 -8.63 1.92
N GLN A 90 -12.59 -8.58 1.78
CA GLN A 90 -11.85 -9.24 0.71
C GLN A 90 -10.78 -10.16 1.28
N PHE A 91 -10.72 -11.37 0.78
CA PHE A 91 -9.61 -12.30 0.98
C PHE A 91 -8.72 -12.30 -0.26
N PHE A 92 -7.42 -12.49 -0.05
CA PHE A 92 -6.46 -12.47 -1.14
C PHE A 92 -5.35 -13.49 -0.88
N VAL A 93 -4.99 -14.25 -1.90
CA VAL A 93 -3.82 -15.13 -1.93
C VAL A 93 -2.85 -14.58 -2.96
N GLY A 94 -1.60 -14.43 -2.57
CA GLY A 94 -0.61 -13.88 -3.48
C GLY A 94 0.74 -14.52 -3.34
N LEU A 95 1.55 -14.30 -4.37
CA LEU A 95 2.94 -14.71 -4.46
C LEU A 95 3.78 -13.62 -5.12
N GLY A 96 5.08 -13.64 -4.89
CA GLY A 96 5.98 -12.67 -5.51
C GLY A 96 7.44 -13.04 -5.38
N ARG A 97 8.22 -12.47 -6.29
CA ARG A 97 9.69 -12.52 -6.28
C ARG A 97 10.22 -11.13 -5.99
N TYR A 98 11.24 -11.10 -5.17
CA TYR A 98 11.85 -9.89 -4.64
C TYR A 98 13.37 -10.03 -4.72
N ALA A 99 14.07 -8.93 -4.92
CA ALA A 99 15.52 -8.93 -4.78
C ALA A 99 16.01 -7.61 -4.17
N THR A 100 17.10 -7.72 -3.42
CA THR A 100 17.85 -6.58 -2.89
C THR A 100 19.22 -6.52 -3.53
N TYR A 101 19.69 -5.29 -3.76
CA TYR A 101 20.99 -5.04 -4.34
C TYR A 101 22.01 -4.67 -3.25
N LYS A 102 23.26 -5.06 -3.49
CA LYS A 102 24.44 -4.56 -2.81
C LYS A 102 25.51 -4.31 -3.86
N GLU A 103 26.07 -3.09 -3.90
CA GLU A 103 27.09 -2.71 -4.89
C GLU A 103 26.64 -2.98 -6.35
N SER A 104 25.37 -2.63 -6.65
CA SER A 104 24.74 -2.82 -7.96
C SER A 104 24.60 -4.28 -8.43
N LYS A 105 24.81 -5.27 -7.55
CA LYS A 105 24.59 -6.70 -7.80
C LYS A 105 23.47 -7.23 -6.92
N ILE A 106 22.74 -8.23 -7.39
CA ILE A 106 21.73 -8.89 -6.56
C ILE A 106 22.46 -9.62 -5.43
N ALA A 107 22.13 -9.22 -4.19
CA ALA A 107 22.69 -9.79 -2.98
C ALA A 107 21.77 -10.83 -2.34
N ASN A 108 20.46 -10.57 -2.33
CA ASN A 108 19.48 -11.52 -1.82
C ASN A 108 18.27 -11.56 -2.75
N GLU A 109 17.82 -12.76 -3.02
CA GLU A 109 16.56 -13.05 -3.67
C GLU A 109 15.58 -13.58 -2.65
N GLU A 110 14.29 -13.27 -2.83
CA GLU A 110 13.24 -13.75 -1.95
C GLU A 110 12.05 -14.19 -2.78
N PHE A 111 11.54 -15.38 -2.52
CA PHE A 111 10.23 -15.84 -2.93
C PHE A 111 9.28 -15.75 -1.74
N ARG A 112 8.07 -15.25 -1.96
CA ARG A 112 7.09 -15.04 -0.90
C ARG A 112 5.72 -15.52 -1.33
N ILE A 113 5.02 -16.16 -0.38
CA ILE A 113 3.61 -16.49 -0.49
C ILE A 113 2.89 -15.79 0.66
N TRP A 114 1.67 -15.29 0.44
CA TRP A 114 0.90 -14.66 1.51
C TRP A 114 -0.59 -14.89 1.41
N LEU A 115 -1.21 -14.85 2.57
CA LEU A 115 -2.65 -14.71 2.75
C LEU A 115 -2.96 -13.31 3.25
N GLN A 116 -4.05 -12.72 2.79
CA GLN A 116 -4.44 -11.38 3.19
C GLN A 116 -5.95 -11.30 3.38
N HIS A 117 -6.35 -10.58 4.39
CA HIS A 117 -7.70 -10.08 4.57
C HIS A 117 -7.71 -8.56 4.60
N THR A 118 -8.64 -7.95 3.89
CA THR A 118 -8.88 -6.50 3.91
C THR A 118 -10.32 -6.26 4.32
N TYR A 119 -10.48 -5.42 5.35
CA TYR A 119 -11.78 -4.92 5.79
C TYR A 119 -11.90 -3.44 5.49
N SER A 120 -12.91 -3.08 4.70
CA SER A 120 -13.16 -1.71 4.21
C SER A 120 -14.41 -1.12 4.84
N ILE A 121 -14.28 0.12 5.35
CA ILE A 121 -15.39 0.92 5.89
C ILE A 121 -15.40 2.26 5.15
N ASN A 122 -16.60 2.77 4.89
CA ASN A 122 -16.78 4.13 4.39
C ASN A 122 -17.52 4.96 5.45
N VAL A 123 -16.96 6.10 5.81
CA VAL A 123 -17.55 7.11 6.71
C VAL A 123 -17.67 8.38 5.90
N ASP A 124 -18.86 8.69 5.43
CA ASP A 124 -19.13 9.72 4.42
C ASP A 124 -18.22 9.50 3.18
N LYS A 125 -17.33 10.45 2.89
CA LYS A 125 -16.37 10.38 1.77
C LYS A 125 -15.08 9.63 2.14
N LEU A 126 -14.81 9.43 3.43
CA LEU A 126 -13.58 8.80 3.89
C LEU A 126 -13.70 7.27 3.77
N LYS A 127 -12.81 6.68 2.98
CA LYS A 127 -12.62 5.23 2.94
C LYS A 127 -11.49 4.83 3.88
N ILE A 128 -11.74 3.82 4.71
CA ILE A 128 -10.78 3.23 5.65
C ILE A 128 -10.62 1.76 5.29
N ASP A 129 -9.41 1.35 4.91
CA ASP A 129 -9.06 -0.04 4.63
C ASP A 129 -8.11 -0.57 5.71
N ASN A 130 -8.55 -1.58 6.46
CA ASN A 130 -7.72 -2.30 7.42
C ASN A 130 -7.30 -3.64 6.82
N ARG A 131 -5.99 -3.87 6.72
CA ARG A 131 -5.41 -5.05 6.09
C ARG A 131 -4.56 -5.84 7.06
N ILE A 132 -4.79 -7.13 7.12
CA ILE A 132 -3.92 -8.11 7.78
C ILE A 132 -3.32 -8.99 6.69
N ARG A 133 -2.01 -9.25 6.76
CA ARG A 133 -1.30 -10.12 5.82
C ARG A 133 -0.34 -11.03 6.58
N LEU A 134 -0.42 -12.32 6.28
CA LEU A 134 0.47 -13.37 6.78
C LEU A 134 1.37 -13.80 5.63
N GLU A 135 2.67 -13.74 5.80
CA GLU A 135 3.67 -13.99 4.75
C GLU A 135 4.60 -15.13 5.18
N LYS A 136 4.82 -16.10 4.28
CA LYS A 136 5.94 -17.05 4.34
C LYS A 136 6.96 -16.61 3.32
N ARG A 137 8.21 -16.49 3.75
CA ARG A 137 9.30 -15.88 3.01
C ARG A 137 10.44 -16.90 2.88
N PHE A 138 10.93 -17.10 1.67
CA PHE A 138 12.04 -17.98 1.34
C PHE A 138 13.14 -17.13 0.72
N PHE A 139 14.30 -17.13 1.33
CA PHE A 139 15.44 -16.31 0.92
C PHE A 139 16.55 -17.18 0.35
N HIS A 140 17.21 -16.63 -0.65
CA HIS A 140 18.47 -17.10 -1.18
C HIS A 140 19.48 -15.96 -1.15
N ASN A 141 20.57 -16.11 -0.40
CA ASN A 141 21.66 -15.15 -0.41
C ASN A 141 22.60 -15.50 -1.57
N ALA A 142 22.61 -14.67 -2.63
CA ALA A 142 23.39 -14.90 -3.83
C ALA A 142 24.90 -14.74 -3.65
N ILE A 143 25.36 -14.17 -2.51
CA ILE A 143 26.78 -13.99 -2.21
C ILE A 143 27.32 -15.22 -1.46
N THR A 144 26.55 -15.77 -0.51
CA THR A 144 26.99 -16.88 0.36
C THR A 144 26.40 -18.23 -0.03
N ASP A 145 25.49 -18.26 -1.01
CA ASP A 145 24.73 -19.44 -1.47
C ASP A 145 23.94 -20.12 -0.32
N VAL A 146 23.45 -19.31 0.63
CA VAL A 146 22.71 -19.82 1.80
C VAL A 146 21.22 -19.55 1.64
N ASN A 147 20.43 -20.61 1.87
CA ASN A 147 18.96 -20.51 1.87
C ASN A 147 18.44 -20.41 3.31
N THR A 148 17.51 -19.48 3.53
CA THR A 148 16.82 -19.30 4.82
C THR A 148 15.34 -19.07 4.59
N ASN A 149 14.54 -19.14 5.65
CA ASN A 149 13.14 -18.80 5.59
C ASN A 149 12.71 -18.03 6.84
N ASP A 150 11.64 -17.24 6.70
CA ASP A 150 11.10 -16.43 7.78
C ASP A 150 9.58 -16.28 7.60
N GLU A 151 8.92 -15.86 8.66
CA GLU A 151 7.51 -15.52 8.67
C GLU A 151 7.33 -14.04 9.05
N ARG A 152 6.30 -13.42 8.48
CA ARG A 152 6.03 -12.03 8.77
C ARG A 152 4.53 -11.74 8.76
N TYR A 153 4.09 -10.98 9.74
CA TYR A 153 2.73 -10.48 9.84
C TYR A 153 2.75 -8.98 9.58
N ARG A 154 1.76 -8.51 8.84
CA ARG A 154 1.65 -7.09 8.51
C ARG A 154 0.24 -6.60 8.81
N PHE A 155 0.17 -5.46 9.44
CA PHE A 155 -1.06 -4.74 9.74
C PHE A 155 -0.97 -3.37 9.08
N ARG A 156 -1.94 -3.02 8.21
CA ARG A 156 -1.98 -1.71 7.58
C ARG A 156 -3.36 -1.11 7.70
N THR A 157 -3.41 0.14 8.13
CA THR A 157 -4.60 0.98 8.02
C THR A 157 -4.35 2.04 6.96
N THR A 158 -5.21 2.12 5.96
CA THR A 158 -5.15 3.11 4.87
C THR A 158 -6.39 3.99 4.92
N LEU A 159 -6.17 5.29 4.84
CA LEU A 159 -7.20 6.33 4.75
C LEU A 159 -7.17 6.92 3.34
N THR A 160 -8.32 7.03 2.68
CA THR A 160 -8.44 7.67 1.37
C THR A 160 -9.62 8.63 1.37
N LEU A 161 -9.38 9.89 1.01
CA LEU A 161 -10.38 10.95 1.00
C LEU A 161 -10.36 11.70 -0.34
N PRO A 162 -11.42 11.60 -1.17
CA PRO A 162 -11.59 12.45 -2.34
C PRO A 162 -11.84 13.90 -1.90
N LEU A 163 -11.18 14.87 -2.56
CA LEU A 163 -11.23 16.29 -2.17
C LEU A 163 -12.26 17.08 -2.97
N ASN A 164 -12.33 16.84 -4.28
CA ASN A 164 -13.17 17.62 -5.22
C ASN A 164 -14.36 16.82 -5.76
N SER A 165 -14.68 15.68 -5.17
CA SER A 165 -15.78 14.79 -5.57
C SER A 165 -16.32 14.04 -4.35
N ASP A 166 -17.52 13.48 -4.44
CA ASP A 166 -18.08 12.60 -3.40
C ASP A 166 -17.58 11.15 -3.53
N LYS A 167 -17.02 10.79 -4.68
CA LYS A 167 -16.57 9.44 -4.99
C LYS A 167 -15.28 9.49 -5.80
N MET A 168 -14.54 8.38 -5.80
CA MET A 168 -13.39 8.16 -6.67
C MET A 168 -13.89 8.00 -8.12
N ALA A 169 -13.84 9.08 -8.89
CA ALA A 169 -14.29 9.18 -10.29
C ALA A 169 -13.21 9.85 -11.14
N PRO A 170 -13.29 9.82 -12.49
CA PRO A 170 -12.36 10.56 -13.35
C PRO A 170 -12.26 12.04 -12.94
N LYS A 171 -11.05 12.59 -12.96
CA LYS A 171 -10.69 13.96 -12.53
C LYS A 171 -10.79 14.22 -11.03
N THR A 172 -10.93 13.18 -10.19
CA THR A 172 -10.88 13.33 -8.74
C THR A 172 -9.45 13.49 -8.25
N ILE A 173 -9.21 14.54 -7.47
CA ILE A 173 -8.04 14.69 -6.60
C ILE A 173 -8.38 14.05 -5.26
N PHE A 174 -7.49 13.23 -4.73
CA PHE A 174 -7.67 12.60 -3.43
C PHE A 174 -6.39 12.66 -2.60
N VAL A 175 -6.54 12.60 -1.31
CA VAL A 175 -5.44 12.37 -0.37
C VAL A 175 -5.54 10.96 0.18
N ASN A 176 -4.39 10.35 0.41
CA ASN A 176 -4.33 9.08 1.11
C ASN A 176 -3.15 9.04 2.07
N ALA A 177 -3.33 8.30 3.15
CA ALA A 177 -2.30 8.04 4.13
C ALA A 177 -2.41 6.61 4.61
N PHE A 178 -1.29 6.01 4.99
CA PHE A 178 -1.32 4.73 5.68
C PHE A 178 -0.25 4.64 6.75
N ASP A 179 -0.54 3.82 7.75
CA ASP A 179 0.43 3.25 8.69
C ASP A 179 0.47 1.74 8.50
N GLU A 180 1.67 1.18 8.40
CA GLU A 180 1.89 -0.26 8.23
C GLU A 180 2.95 -0.76 9.19
N LEU A 181 2.53 -1.68 10.06
CA LEU A 181 3.37 -2.37 11.02
C LEU A 181 3.76 -3.76 10.52
N PHE A 182 5.03 -4.12 10.70
CA PHE A 182 5.60 -5.41 10.37
C PHE A 182 6.07 -6.12 11.64
N ILE A 183 5.55 -7.32 11.85
CA ILE A 183 5.84 -8.17 13.01
C ILE A 183 6.38 -9.50 12.50
N GLY A 184 7.38 -10.04 13.17
CA GLY A 184 7.90 -11.38 12.91
C GLY A 184 7.84 -12.25 14.17
N PRO A 185 7.50 -13.54 14.05
CA PRO A 185 7.46 -14.46 15.20
C PRO A 185 8.87 -14.81 15.72
N ASN A 186 9.90 -14.66 14.86
CA ASN A 186 11.27 -15.04 15.18
C ASN A 186 12.09 -13.81 15.59
N GLY A 187 12.77 -13.88 16.73
CA GLY A 187 13.57 -12.79 17.28
C GLY A 187 12.69 -11.64 17.81
N ASP A 188 13.18 -10.39 17.64
CA ASP A 188 12.42 -9.23 18.08
C ASP A 188 11.07 -9.13 17.34
N LEU A 189 10.01 -8.96 18.10
CA LEU A 189 8.65 -8.96 17.60
C LEU A 189 8.43 -7.88 16.52
N PHE A 190 8.87 -6.64 16.78
CA PHE A 190 8.71 -5.53 15.86
C PHE A 190 9.89 -5.46 14.89
N LYS A 191 9.61 -5.57 13.59
CA LYS A 191 10.63 -5.56 12.53
C LYS A 191 10.73 -4.21 11.83
N ARG A 192 9.59 -3.58 11.55
CA ARG A 192 9.51 -2.39 10.71
C ARG A 192 8.21 -1.64 10.93
N ASN A 193 8.25 -0.33 10.76
CA ASN A 193 7.06 0.50 10.57
C ASN A 193 7.20 1.33 9.29
N ARG A 194 6.07 1.61 8.62
CA ARG A 194 5.97 2.54 7.48
C ARG A 194 4.82 3.49 7.67
N ILE A 195 5.08 4.77 7.51
CA ILE A 195 4.07 5.82 7.47
C ILE A 195 4.15 6.50 6.11
N PHE A 196 3.01 6.67 5.47
CA PHE A 196 2.89 7.29 4.17
C PHE A 196 1.82 8.36 4.18
N GLY A 197 2.06 9.46 3.45
CA GLY A 197 1.06 10.46 3.11
C GLY A 197 1.27 10.94 1.68
N GLY A 198 0.18 11.09 0.93
CA GLY A 198 0.27 11.48 -0.47
C GLY A 198 -1.00 12.07 -1.05
N VAL A 199 -0.85 12.61 -2.26
CA VAL A 199 -1.92 13.15 -3.10
C VAL A 199 -1.99 12.31 -4.37
N GLY A 200 -3.19 11.94 -4.76
CA GLY A 200 -3.43 11.20 -5.99
C GLY A 200 -4.42 11.91 -6.90
N TYR A 201 -4.41 11.47 -8.15
CA TYR A 201 -5.30 11.95 -9.18
C TYR A 201 -5.85 10.79 -9.99
N VAL A 202 -7.16 10.76 -10.18
CA VAL A 202 -7.85 9.80 -11.05
C VAL A 202 -7.89 10.39 -12.46
N LEU A 203 -7.02 9.91 -13.36
CA LEU A 203 -6.93 10.40 -14.73
C LEU A 203 -8.22 10.04 -15.51
N ASN A 204 -8.60 8.77 -15.41
CA ASN A 204 -9.80 8.24 -16.07
C ASN A 204 -10.32 7.01 -15.29
N SER A 205 -11.32 6.30 -15.82
CA SER A 205 -11.91 5.13 -15.16
C SER A 205 -10.94 3.95 -14.98
N SER A 206 -9.81 3.96 -15.67
CA SER A 206 -8.84 2.87 -15.69
C SER A 206 -7.48 3.24 -15.10
N VAL A 207 -7.16 4.52 -14.94
CA VAL A 207 -5.82 4.97 -14.55
C VAL A 207 -5.90 6.00 -13.42
N SER A 208 -5.15 5.77 -12.37
CA SER A 208 -4.88 6.77 -11.33
C SER A 208 -3.40 6.82 -10.99
N THR A 209 -2.95 7.95 -10.51
CA THR A 209 -1.58 8.16 -10.04
C THR A 209 -1.60 8.64 -8.59
N ASN A 210 -0.48 8.43 -7.90
CA ASN A 210 -0.29 8.86 -6.53
C ASN A 210 1.16 9.28 -6.31
N LEU A 211 1.35 10.47 -5.76
CA LEU A 211 2.64 11.03 -5.37
C LEU A 211 2.62 11.31 -3.88
N GLY A 212 3.65 10.93 -3.16
CA GLY A 212 3.70 11.17 -1.73
C GLY A 212 5.07 10.92 -1.13
N TYR A 213 5.08 11.03 0.18
CA TYR A 213 6.26 10.79 1.00
C TYR A 213 6.00 9.60 1.90
N MET A 214 7.00 8.71 2.01
CA MET A 214 6.96 7.56 2.90
C MET A 214 8.19 7.53 3.78
N TRP A 215 7.96 7.50 5.09
CA TRP A 215 8.97 7.21 6.09
C TRP A 215 8.91 5.74 6.45
N GLN A 216 10.06 5.07 6.44
CA GLN A 216 10.20 3.68 6.83
C GLN A 216 11.25 3.57 7.92
N ARG A 217 10.87 3.06 9.08
CA ARG A 217 11.77 2.73 10.18
C ARG A 217 11.99 1.23 10.24
N GLU A 218 13.21 0.82 10.04
CA GLU A 218 13.68 -0.53 10.35
C GLU A 218 14.04 -0.59 11.84
N LEU A 219 13.56 -1.61 12.53
CA LEU A 219 13.83 -1.81 13.95
C LEU A 219 14.79 -2.96 14.19
N ASN A 220 14.87 -3.90 13.23
CA ASN A 220 15.67 -5.10 13.32
C ASN A 220 16.10 -5.56 11.90
N PRO A 221 17.34 -6.05 11.69
CA PRO A 221 18.42 -6.23 12.65
C PRO A 221 19.15 -4.94 13.03
N ASN A 222 19.06 -3.90 12.22
CA ASN A 222 19.71 -2.61 12.47
C ASN A 222 18.68 -1.48 12.49
N LEU A 223 18.79 -0.60 13.46
CA LEU A 223 17.97 0.60 13.53
C LEU A 223 18.33 1.53 12.36
N ARG A 224 17.36 1.75 11.44
CA ARG A 224 17.56 2.58 10.25
C ARG A 224 16.28 3.33 9.92
N SER A 225 16.40 4.61 9.58
CA SER A 225 15.33 5.41 8.98
C SER A 225 15.58 5.60 7.49
N LEU A 226 14.55 5.41 6.69
CA LEU A 226 14.56 5.59 5.24
C LEU A 226 13.43 6.54 4.84
N HIS A 227 13.73 7.45 3.95
CA HIS A 227 12.83 8.49 3.47
C HIS A 227 12.65 8.30 1.97
N PHE A 228 11.41 8.12 1.52
CA PHE A 228 11.11 7.85 0.12
C PHE A 228 10.20 8.90 -0.48
N LEU A 229 10.57 9.40 -1.64
CA LEU A 229 9.61 9.96 -2.58
C LEU A 229 8.90 8.81 -3.28
N TYR A 230 7.59 8.72 -3.06
CA TYR A 230 6.75 7.63 -3.56
C TYR A 230 5.98 8.08 -4.79
N LEU A 231 6.08 7.33 -5.89
CA LEU A 231 5.30 7.53 -7.10
C LEU A 231 4.62 6.22 -7.49
N ALA A 232 3.32 6.26 -7.73
CA ALA A 232 2.56 5.10 -8.20
C ALA A 232 1.68 5.41 -9.39
N PHE A 233 1.63 4.46 -10.34
CA PHE A 233 0.66 4.38 -11.41
C PHE A 233 -0.19 3.12 -11.21
N ASN A 234 -1.51 3.31 -11.10
CA ASN A 234 -2.43 2.22 -10.84
C ASN A 234 -3.38 2.08 -12.02
N PHE A 235 -3.37 0.90 -12.62
CA PHE A 235 -4.24 0.53 -13.72
C PHE A 235 -5.37 -0.37 -13.20
N THR A 236 -6.58 -0.14 -13.69
CA THR A 236 -7.73 -0.97 -13.39
C THR A 236 -8.39 -1.40 -14.71
N LEU A 237 -8.47 -2.69 -14.95
CA LEU A 237 -9.24 -3.28 -16.03
C LEU A 237 -10.50 -3.91 -15.44
N ASP A 238 -11.65 -3.50 -15.93
CA ASP A 238 -12.94 -4.01 -15.48
C ASP A 238 -13.61 -4.77 -16.63
N ARG A 239 -13.75 -6.08 -16.50
CA ARG A 239 -14.33 -6.94 -17.53
C ARG A 239 -15.75 -6.50 -17.92
N ALA A 240 -16.56 -6.04 -16.97
CA ALA A 240 -17.91 -5.57 -17.25
C ALA A 240 -17.94 -4.34 -18.17
N LYS A 241 -16.84 -3.54 -18.16
CA LYS A 241 -16.70 -2.37 -19.04
C LYS A 241 -16.04 -2.72 -20.39
N LEU A 242 -15.28 -3.81 -20.46
CA LEU A 242 -14.65 -4.27 -21.71
C LEU A 242 -15.64 -4.98 -22.66
N GLY A 243 -16.76 -5.46 -22.13
CA GLY A 243 -17.79 -6.18 -22.91
C GLY A 243 -18.80 -5.29 -23.68
N HIS A 244 -18.71 -3.97 -23.55
CA HIS A 244 -19.53 -3.03 -24.31
C HIS A 244 -18.80 -2.49 -25.56
N HIS A 245 -18.12 -3.36 -26.33
CA HIS A 245 -17.98 -3.11 -27.75
C HIS A 245 -19.31 -3.54 -28.40
N GLU A 246 -20.09 -2.57 -28.84
CA GLU A 246 -21.19 -2.85 -29.74
C GLU A 246 -20.65 -3.68 -30.92
N PRO A 247 -21.33 -4.79 -31.32
CA PRO A 247 -20.91 -5.46 -32.51
C PRO A 247 -20.95 -4.44 -33.66
N TYR A 248 -19.82 -4.28 -34.37
CA TYR A 248 -19.82 -3.58 -35.62
C TYR A 248 -20.91 -4.17 -36.50
N ASN A 249 -22.01 -3.45 -36.68
CA ASN A 249 -22.94 -3.71 -37.76
C ASN A 249 -22.16 -3.48 -39.06
N VAL A 250 -21.65 -4.56 -39.62
CA VAL A 250 -21.30 -4.60 -41.02
C VAL A 250 -22.63 -4.48 -41.75
N ALA A 251 -23.01 -3.28 -42.10
CA ALA A 251 -24.10 -3.06 -43.05
C ALA A 251 -23.59 -3.50 -44.42
N ASP A 252 -24.33 -4.41 -45.01
CA ASP A 252 -24.23 -4.90 -46.39
C ASP A 252 -24.20 -3.75 -47.42
#